data_851a2051119a808552f0d9addc19e9e9
#
_entry.id   851a2051119a808552f0d9addc19e9e9
#
_cell.length_a   1.000
_cell.length_b   1.000
_cell.length_c   1.000
_cell.angle_alpha   90.00
_cell.angle_beta   90.00
_cell.angle_gamma   90.00
#
_symmetry.space_group_name_H-M   'P 1'
#
loop_
_entity.id
_entity.type
_entity.pdbx_description
1 polymer ?
#
loop_
_entity_poly.entity_id
_entity_poly.type
_entity_poly.pdbx_seq_one_letter_code
_entity_poly.pdbx_strand_id
1 'polypeptide(L)'
;MKRRNIMMSVATTCIVSCFLLSGCNGQKQIDSSTIEYINLKEDVHLEDNTTSPTCKMTIDYAYLAEENGNDTIAHKINHTVQSTILGKKYAEMEPQAAIDSFKNVYVREYRNSVADLYKEDVKNGTSKDELPSWYNYEYSLTTQFKDGKEGVLNYTAVTFEYSGGAHPNQWENWLNFDKNTGKRLTLKDVFMAGSETPMSKMLLEKLIKEMATKLDNSNIQSLEDLQNEGILNSTNMYVPDNFLLEKNEASFLYNKYDIAPYAMGTIVLSLPYAEIEKYMIHQTNN
;
A
#
# COMPACT_ATOMS: atom_id res chain seq x y z
N MET A 1 52.68 22.26 -28.89
CA MET A 1 51.87 22.10 -27.66
C MET A 1 51.22 20.72 -27.66
N LYS A 2 51.73 19.79 -26.84
CA LYS A 2 51.20 18.42 -26.70
C LYS A 2 50.10 18.38 -25.65
N ARG A 3 48.89 17.97 -26.02
CA ARG A 3 47.82 17.65 -25.08
C ARG A 3 48.02 16.25 -24.53
N ARG A 4 48.16 16.12 -23.21
CA ARG A 4 48.22 14.85 -22.45
C ARG A 4 46.79 14.42 -22.12
N ASN A 5 46.39 13.26 -22.63
CA ASN A 5 45.18 12.56 -22.21
C ASN A 5 45.48 11.87 -20.87
N ILE A 6 44.71 12.18 -19.85
CA ILE A 6 44.72 11.46 -18.56
C ILE A 6 43.61 10.40 -18.66
N MET A 7 44.04 9.13 -18.73
CA MET A 7 43.17 7.98 -18.55
C MET A 7 42.91 7.80 -17.05
N MET A 8 41.66 7.93 -16.65
CA MET A 8 41.20 7.54 -15.33
C MET A 8 40.89 6.04 -15.34
N SER A 9 41.70 5.28 -14.60
CA SER A 9 41.47 3.86 -14.35
C SER A 9 40.44 3.70 -13.24
N VAL A 10 39.32 3.07 -13.56
CA VAL A 10 38.31 2.64 -12.56
C VAL A 10 38.75 1.29 -12.03
N ALA A 11 39.18 1.24 -10.77
CA ALA A 11 39.51 0.00 -10.08
C ALA A 11 38.21 -0.63 -9.57
N THR A 12 37.79 -1.72 -10.20
CA THR A 12 36.69 -2.57 -9.73
C THR A 12 37.22 -3.47 -8.62
N THR A 13 36.83 -3.20 -7.37
CA THR A 13 37.17 -4.05 -6.24
C THR A 13 36.16 -5.19 -6.16
N CYS A 14 36.58 -6.39 -6.62
CA CYS A 14 35.84 -7.63 -6.38
C CYS A 14 36.01 -8.04 -4.91
N ILE A 15 34.94 -7.97 -4.13
CA ILE A 15 34.88 -8.60 -2.80
C ILE A 15 34.48 -10.06 -3.01
N VAL A 16 35.46 -10.97 -2.85
CA VAL A 16 35.22 -12.42 -2.83
C VAL A 16 34.78 -12.77 -1.40
N SER A 17 33.49 -13.02 -1.23
CA SER A 17 32.96 -13.60 0.01
C SER A 17 33.10 -15.12 -0.03
N CYS A 18 33.97 -15.67 0.83
CA CYS A 18 34.06 -17.12 1.06
C CYS A 18 32.79 -17.60 1.80
N PHE A 19 31.94 -18.34 1.11
CA PHE A 19 30.85 -19.10 1.72
C PHE A 19 31.40 -20.38 2.36
N LEU A 20 31.34 -20.45 3.69
CA LEU A 20 31.44 -21.70 4.42
C LEU A 20 30.11 -22.43 4.32
N LEU A 21 30.10 -23.54 3.59
CA LEU A 21 28.96 -24.47 3.48
C LEU A 21 28.82 -25.19 4.85
N SER A 22 27.97 -24.68 5.72
CA SER A 22 27.42 -25.44 6.83
C SER A 22 26.05 -25.95 6.42
N GLY A 23 25.96 -27.23 6.08
CA GLY A 23 24.71 -27.90 5.79
C GLY A 23 23.84 -28.00 7.06
N CYS A 24 22.89 -27.11 7.20
CA CYS A 24 21.71 -27.27 8.06
C CYS A 24 20.49 -27.17 7.13
N ASN A 25 19.59 -28.15 7.20
CA ASN A 25 18.24 -28.10 6.66
C ASN A 25 17.41 -27.06 7.43
N GLY A 26 17.78 -25.81 7.33
CA GLY A 26 16.97 -24.68 7.84
C GLY A 26 16.11 -24.17 6.70
N GLN A 27 14.79 -24.12 6.88
CA GLN A 27 13.92 -23.37 5.98
C GLN A 27 14.48 -21.94 5.86
N LYS A 28 14.76 -21.51 4.62
CA LYS A 28 15.30 -20.18 4.33
C LYS A 28 14.22 -19.16 4.66
N GLN A 29 14.35 -18.48 5.78
CA GLN A 29 13.46 -17.38 6.17
C GLN A 29 13.74 -16.19 5.24
N ILE A 30 12.67 -15.48 4.81
CA ILE A 30 12.85 -14.24 4.03
C ILE A 30 13.53 -13.18 4.89
N ASP A 31 14.60 -12.62 4.34
CA ASP A 31 15.35 -11.49 4.87
C ASP A 31 15.00 -10.22 4.09
N SER A 32 15.03 -9.08 4.75
CA SER A 32 14.84 -7.76 4.14
C SER A 32 15.88 -7.41 3.06
N SER A 33 17.00 -8.13 2.98
CA SER A 33 18.00 -7.99 1.92
C SER A 33 17.51 -8.40 0.52
N THR A 34 16.34 -9.06 0.41
CA THR A 34 15.73 -9.50 -0.84
C THR A 34 14.69 -8.52 -1.38
N ILE A 35 14.48 -7.37 -0.72
CA ILE A 35 13.51 -6.36 -1.17
C ILE A 35 14.12 -5.53 -2.29
N GLU A 36 13.45 -5.50 -3.42
CA GLU A 36 13.76 -4.66 -4.57
C GLU A 36 12.63 -3.68 -4.87
N TYR A 37 12.93 -2.66 -5.69
CA TYR A 37 11.99 -1.60 -6.00
C TYR A 37 11.93 -1.33 -7.50
N ILE A 38 10.71 -1.14 -7.99
CA ILE A 38 10.44 -0.61 -9.32
C ILE A 38 9.96 0.83 -9.14
N ASN A 39 10.70 1.78 -9.73
CA ASN A 39 10.35 3.19 -9.69
C ASN A 39 9.93 3.63 -11.09
N LEU A 40 8.70 4.11 -11.23
CA LEU A 40 8.14 4.64 -12.46
C LEU A 40 7.64 6.06 -12.20
N LYS A 41 8.08 6.99 -13.04
CA LYS A 41 7.54 8.35 -13.07
C LYS A 41 7.35 8.77 -14.51
N GLU A 42 6.11 9.03 -14.90
CA GLU A 42 5.76 9.33 -16.28
C GLU A 42 4.59 10.32 -16.34
N ASP A 43 4.71 11.28 -17.22
CA ASP A 43 3.67 12.23 -17.58
C ASP A 43 3.25 11.95 -19.03
N VAL A 44 2.07 11.37 -19.22
CA VAL A 44 1.55 11.00 -20.54
C VAL A 44 0.56 12.07 -21.00
N HIS A 45 0.87 12.77 -22.07
CA HIS A 45 -0.03 13.74 -22.68
C HIS A 45 -1.16 13.03 -23.45
N LEU A 46 -2.35 13.63 -23.42
CA LEU A 46 -3.53 13.12 -24.13
C LEU A 46 -3.31 13.11 -25.65
N GLU A 47 -2.69 14.16 -26.16
CA GLU A 47 -2.25 14.31 -27.54
C GLU A 47 -0.71 14.43 -27.60
N ASP A 48 -0.13 14.36 -28.80
CA ASP A 48 1.32 14.47 -29.01
C ASP A 48 1.79 15.93 -28.90
N ASN A 49 1.30 16.67 -27.89
CA ASN A 49 1.71 18.03 -27.60
C ASN A 49 1.74 18.29 -26.09
N THR A 50 2.69 19.11 -25.65
CA THR A 50 2.94 19.40 -24.23
C THR A 50 1.89 20.31 -23.56
N THR A 51 0.90 20.78 -24.30
CA THR A 51 -0.16 21.67 -23.80
C THR A 51 -1.50 20.95 -23.64
N SER A 52 -1.59 19.69 -24.08
CA SER A 52 -2.78 18.87 -23.86
C SER A 52 -2.83 18.34 -22.41
N PRO A 53 -4.01 17.98 -21.92
CA PRO A 53 -4.15 17.36 -20.60
C PRO A 53 -3.24 16.16 -20.40
N THR A 54 -2.91 15.85 -19.15
CA THR A 54 -1.95 14.82 -18.80
C THR A 54 -2.52 13.75 -17.88
N CYS A 55 -2.00 12.53 -18.01
CA CYS A 55 -2.09 11.48 -17.03
C CYS A 55 -0.71 11.34 -16.37
N LYS A 56 -0.60 11.75 -15.10
CA LYS A 56 0.64 11.63 -14.32
C LYS A 56 0.62 10.33 -13.55
N MET A 57 1.70 9.57 -13.66
CA MET A 57 1.87 8.32 -12.92
C MET A 57 3.18 8.33 -12.14
N THR A 58 3.09 8.01 -10.84
CA THR A 58 4.26 7.80 -9.97
C THR A 58 4.06 6.49 -9.23
N ILE A 59 4.93 5.52 -9.45
CA ILE A 59 4.85 4.21 -8.80
C ILE A 59 6.20 3.87 -8.19
N ASP A 60 6.21 3.68 -6.87
CA ASP A 60 7.32 3.16 -6.08
C ASP A 60 6.87 1.80 -5.53
N TYR A 61 7.18 0.73 -6.26
CA TYR A 61 6.66 -0.60 -6.00
C TYR A 61 7.76 -1.52 -5.45
N ALA A 62 7.56 -1.96 -4.19
CA ALA A 62 8.42 -2.94 -3.53
C ALA A 62 7.98 -4.36 -3.84
N TYR A 63 8.93 -5.23 -4.16
CA TYR A 63 8.73 -6.67 -4.36
C TYR A 63 9.91 -7.46 -3.78
N LEU A 64 9.75 -8.77 -3.62
CA LEU A 64 10.82 -9.65 -3.18
C LEU A 64 11.53 -10.26 -4.39
N ALA A 65 12.86 -10.12 -4.44
CA ALA A 65 13.65 -10.75 -5.48
C ALA A 65 13.56 -12.28 -5.38
N GLU A 66 13.36 -12.93 -6.50
CA GLU A 66 13.34 -14.40 -6.63
C GLU A 66 14.71 -14.89 -7.10
N GLU A 67 15.52 -15.44 -6.20
CA GLU A 67 16.80 -16.03 -6.55
C GLU A 67 16.59 -17.28 -7.44
N ASN A 68 17.06 -17.24 -8.69
CA ASN A 68 16.99 -18.33 -9.66
C ASN A 68 15.57 -18.82 -10.05
N GLY A 69 14.53 -17.98 -9.88
CA GLY A 69 13.16 -18.30 -10.27
C GLY A 69 12.50 -19.45 -9.47
N ASN A 70 13.06 -19.83 -8.33
CA ASN A 70 12.62 -20.97 -7.52
C ASN A 70 12.31 -20.63 -6.06
N ASP A 71 12.29 -19.35 -5.68
CA ASP A 71 11.90 -18.98 -4.32
C ASP A 71 10.38 -18.99 -4.19
N THR A 72 9.83 -20.12 -3.77
CA THR A 72 8.39 -20.33 -3.62
C THR A 72 7.75 -19.40 -2.58
N ILE A 73 8.52 -18.88 -1.61
CA ILE A 73 8.01 -17.97 -0.59
C ILE A 73 7.91 -16.55 -1.17
N ALA A 74 8.98 -16.03 -1.79
CA ALA A 74 8.97 -14.72 -2.45
C ALA A 74 7.90 -14.67 -3.54
N HIS A 75 7.81 -15.72 -4.38
CA HIS A 75 6.78 -15.85 -5.41
C HIS A 75 5.35 -15.76 -4.84
N LYS A 76 5.04 -16.51 -3.77
CA LYS A 76 3.72 -16.47 -3.12
C LYS A 76 3.36 -15.08 -2.58
N ILE A 77 4.34 -14.40 -1.98
CA ILE A 77 4.15 -13.05 -1.46
C ILE A 77 3.92 -12.07 -2.62
N ASN A 78 4.79 -12.07 -3.63
CA ASN A 78 4.67 -11.21 -4.81
C ASN A 78 3.33 -11.43 -5.52
N HIS A 79 2.94 -12.70 -5.76
CA HIS A 79 1.63 -13.05 -6.32
C HIS A 79 0.46 -12.45 -5.51
N THR A 80 0.50 -12.60 -4.18
CA THR A 80 -0.56 -12.08 -3.30
C THR A 80 -0.60 -10.56 -3.33
N VAL A 81 0.57 -9.90 -3.28
CA VAL A 81 0.71 -8.45 -3.37
C VAL A 81 0.19 -7.94 -4.71
N GLN A 82 0.68 -8.47 -5.83
CA GLN A 82 0.24 -8.07 -7.17
C GLN A 82 -1.26 -8.26 -7.36
N SER A 83 -1.79 -9.42 -6.93
CA SER A 83 -3.23 -9.71 -6.98
C SER A 83 -4.07 -8.72 -6.19
N THR A 84 -3.58 -8.30 -5.01
CA THR A 84 -4.32 -7.41 -4.10
C THR A 84 -4.21 -5.95 -4.54
N ILE A 85 -3.02 -5.50 -4.94
CA ILE A 85 -2.73 -4.08 -5.19
C ILE A 85 -2.99 -3.69 -6.64
N LEU A 86 -2.50 -4.49 -7.59
CA LEU A 86 -2.66 -4.20 -9.01
C LEU A 86 -3.89 -4.87 -9.62
N GLY A 87 -4.34 -5.98 -9.01
CA GLY A 87 -5.47 -6.77 -9.46
C GLY A 87 -5.11 -8.17 -9.96
N LYS A 88 -6.07 -9.09 -9.89
CA LYS A 88 -5.88 -10.52 -10.15
C LYS A 88 -5.24 -10.85 -11.50
N LYS A 89 -5.50 -10.05 -12.54
CA LYS A 89 -4.95 -10.27 -13.89
C LYS A 89 -3.43 -10.10 -13.98
N TYR A 90 -2.82 -9.46 -12.97
CA TYR A 90 -1.37 -9.21 -12.92
C TYR A 90 -0.63 -10.20 -12.01
N ALA A 91 -1.35 -11.05 -11.27
CA ALA A 91 -0.79 -11.88 -10.20
C ALA A 91 0.35 -12.82 -10.64
N GLU A 92 0.24 -13.38 -11.85
CA GLU A 92 1.19 -14.35 -12.40
C GLU A 92 2.30 -13.70 -13.25
N MET A 93 2.34 -12.37 -13.34
CA MET A 93 3.35 -11.67 -14.13
C MET A 93 4.61 -11.43 -13.29
N GLU A 94 5.77 -11.40 -13.95
CA GLU A 94 6.97 -10.83 -13.36
C GLU A 94 6.71 -9.38 -12.89
N PRO A 95 7.24 -8.91 -11.75
CA PRO A 95 6.89 -7.63 -11.16
C PRO A 95 7.03 -6.44 -12.12
N GLN A 96 8.11 -6.35 -12.89
CA GLN A 96 8.30 -5.28 -13.88
C GLN A 96 7.23 -5.33 -14.97
N ALA A 97 6.94 -6.53 -15.50
CA ALA A 97 5.91 -6.70 -16.53
C ALA A 97 4.50 -6.36 -16.00
N ALA A 98 4.22 -6.66 -14.73
CA ALA A 98 2.97 -6.32 -14.08
C ALA A 98 2.78 -4.80 -14.01
N ILE A 99 3.80 -4.05 -13.57
CA ILE A 99 3.77 -2.59 -13.48
C ILE A 99 3.63 -1.96 -14.87
N ASP A 100 4.40 -2.43 -15.86
CA ASP A 100 4.31 -1.91 -17.24
C ASP A 100 2.94 -2.18 -17.86
N SER A 101 2.38 -3.37 -17.64
CA SER A 101 1.03 -3.71 -18.10
C SER A 101 -0.04 -2.88 -17.40
N PHE A 102 0.07 -2.69 -16.08
CA PHE A 102 -0.84 -1.84 -15.30
C PHE A 102 -0.83 -0.42 -15.83
N LYS A 103 0.35 0.20 -15.98
CA LYS A 103 0.51 1.54 -16.57
C LYS A 103 -0.16 1.64 -17.94
N ASN A 104 0.13 0.71 -18.84
CA ASN A 104 -0.41 0.76 -20.21
C ASN A 104 -1.95 0.65 -20.23
N VAL A 105 -2.52 -0.14 -19.33
CA VAL A 105 -3.98 -0.23 -19.18
C VAL A 105 -4.54 1.07 -18.63
N TYR A 106 -3.95 1.64 -17.57
CA TYR A 106 -4.42 2.88 -16.95
C TYR A 106 -4.40 4.06 -17.94
N VAL A 107 -3.29 4.23 -18.66
CA VAL A 107 -3.15 5.28 -19.70
C VAL A 107 -4.18 5.11 -20.83
N ARG A 108 -4.42 3.88 -21.26
CA ARG A 108 -5.44 3.61 -22.28
C ARG A 108 -6.83 3.98 -21.78
N GLU A 109 -7.16 3.62 -20.55
CA GLU A 109 -8.46 3.96 -19.92
C GLU A 109 -8.62 5.47 -19.76
N TYR A 110 -7.56 6.18 -19.35
CA TYR A 110 -7.52 7.64 -19.35
C TYR A 110 -7.88 8.22 -20.71
N ARG A 111 -7.18 7.78 -21.77
CA ARG A 111 -7.43 8.27 -23.13
C ARG A 111 -8.86 8.00 -23.59
N ASN A 112 -9.37 6.79 -23.33
CA ASN A 112 -10.74 6.43 -23.68
C ASN A 112 -11.79 7.26 -22.93
N SER A 113 -11.50 7.66 -21.71
CA SER A 113 -12.46 8.43 -20.89
C SER A 113 -12.54 9.90 -21.27
N VAL A 114 -11.44 10.50 -21.71
CA VAL A 114 -11.38 11.97 -21.86
C VAL A 114 -11.21 12.46 -23.29
N ALA A 115 -10.69 11.63 -24.22
CA ALA A 115 -10.25 12.12 -25.54
C ALA A 115 -11.38 12.72 -26.38
N ASP A 116 -12.54 12.10 -26.37
CA ASP A 116 -13.67 12.56 -27.20
C ASP A 116 -14.28 13.85 -26.65
N LEU A 117 -14.45 13.94 -25.34
CA LEU A 117 -14.93 15.15 -24.66
C LEU A 117 -13.96 16.33 -24.86
N TYR A 118 -12.65 16.07 -24.69
CA TYR A 118 -11.62 17.07 -24.95
C TYR A 118 -11.67 17.60 -26.38
N LYS A 119 -11.77 16.73 -27.37
CA LYS A 119 -11.89 17.13 -28.80
C LYS A 119 -13.14 17.95 -29.06
N GLU A 120 -14.27 17.61 -28.42
CA GLU A 120 -15.52 18.36 -28.55
C GLU A 120 -15.39 19.76 -27.97
N ASP A 121 -14.81 19.91 -26.76
CA ASP A 121 -14.59 21.21 -26.12
C ASP A 121 -13.67 22.11 -26.97
N VAL A 122 -12.55 21.56 -27.44
CA VAL A 122 -11.62 22.29 -28.33
C VAL A 122 -12.31 22.70 -29.64
N LYS A 123 -13.12 21.82 -30.24
CA LYS A 123 -13.88 22.12 -31.46
C LYS A 123 -14.92 23.22 -31.24
N ASN A 124 -15.49 23.29 -30.04
CA ASN A 124 -16.46 24.32 -29.65
C ASN A 124 -15.82 25.66 -29.30
N GLY A 125 -14.48 25.76 -29.39
CA GLY A 125 -13.72 26.99 -29.19
C GLY A 125 -13.30 27.25 -27.75
N THR A 126 -13.41 26.27 -26.86
CA THR A 126 -12.87 26.38 -25.49
C THR A 126 -11.37 26.54 -25.57
N SER A 127 -10.85 27.65 -25.00
CA SER A 127 -9.40 27.88 -24.97
C SER A 127 -8.74 26.87 -24.01
N LYS A 128 -7.44 26.59 -24.24
CA LYS A 128 -6.71 25.63 -23.43
C LYS A 128 -6.66 25.99 -21.94
N ASP A 129 -6.64 27.29 -21.64
CA ASP A 129 -6.61 27.81 -20.27
C ASP A 129 -7.99 27.74 -19.57
N GLU A 130 -9.04 27.52 -20.34
CA GLU A 130 -10.43 27.36 -19.85
C GLU A 130 -10.86 25.89 -19.75
N LEU A 131 -10.00 24.96 -20.19
CA LEU A 131 -10.31 23.53 -20.09
C LEU A 131 -10.42 23.10 -18.62
N PRO A 132 -11.43 22.33 -18.26
CA PRO A 132 -11.61 21.82 -16.92
C PRO A 132 -10.41 21.00 -16.43
N SER A 133 -10.00 21.19 -15.19
CA SER A 133 -8.88 20.45 -14.56
C SER A 133 -9.12 18.94 -14.49
N TRP A 134 -10.37 18.49 -14.55
CA TRP A 134 -10.74 17.08 -14.50
C TRP A 134 -10.29 16.28 -15.75
N TYR A 135 -9.82 16.91 -16.80
CA TYR A 135 -9.13 16.24 -17.89
C TYR A 135 -7.74 15.72 -17.51
N ASN A 136 -7.14 16.24 -16.44
CA ASN A 136 -5.86 15.74 -15.94
C ASN A 136 -6.08 14.64 -14.92
N TYR A 137 -5.45 13.49 -15.17
CA TYR A 137 -5.46 12.37 -14.23
C TYR A 137 -4.14 12.31 -13.46
N GLU A 138 -4.19 11.83 -12.23
CA GLU A 138 -3.02 11.59 -11.43
C GLU A 138 -3.18 10.27 -10.67
N TYR A 139 -2.19 9.41 -10.76
CA TYR A 139 -2.11 8.15 -10.03
C TYR A 139 -0.77 8.05 -9.33
N SER A 140 -0.76 7.77 -8.03
CA SER A 140 0.46 7.39 -7.35
C SER A 140 0.24 6.14 -6.50
N LEU A 141 1.25 5.28 -6.46
CA LEU A 141 1.33 4.08 -5.66
C LEU A 141 2.68 4.05 -4.98
N THR A 142 2.69 4.02 -3.65
CA THR A 142 3.91 3.82 -2.87
C THR A 142 3.73 2.59 -2.00
N THR A 143 4.68 1.66 -2.10
CA THR A 143 4.61 0.41 -1.35
C THR A 143 5.88 0.15 -0.57
N GLN A 144 5.77 -0.63 0.51
CA GLN A 144 6.90 -0.93 1.39
C GLN A 144 6.72 -2.27 2.09
N PHE A 145 7.82 -3.04 2.18
CA PHE A 145 7.96 -4.12 3.15
C PHE A 145 8.63 -3.62 4.43
N LYS A 146 8.22 -4.17 5.57
CA LYS A 146 8.80 -3.87 6.88
C LYS A 146 8.66 -5.08 7.81
N ASP A 147 9.65 -5.30 8.64
CA ASP A 147 9.56 -6.31 9.70
C ASP A 147 8.48 -5.93 10.72
N GLY A 148 7.57 -6.86 10.94
CA GLY A 148 6.52 -6.76 11.94
C GLY A 148 6.87 -7.48 13.25
N LYS A 149 5.86 -8.16 13.84
CA LYS A 149 6.04 -9.12 14.93
C LYS A 149 7.03 -10.20 14.50
N GLU A 150 7.68 -10.85 15.46
CA GLU A 150 8.58 -11.99 15.17
C GLU A 150 7.92 -13.00 14.22
N GLY A 151 8.62 -13.37 13.14
CA GLY A 151 8.12 -14.26 12.09
C GLY A 151 7.15 -13.62 11.08
N VAL A 152 6.84 -12.32 11.21
CA VAL A 152 5.92 -11.60 10.32
C VAL A 152 6.66 -10.60 9.44
N LEU A 153 6.33 -10.58 8.15
CA LEU A 153 6.69 -9.54 7.19
C LEU A 153 5.42 -8.74 6.86
N ASN A 154 5.47 -7.45 7.14
CA ASN A 154 4.39 -6.51 6.83
C ASN A 154 4.59 -5.90 5.45
N TYR A 155 3.50 -5.65 4.75
CA TYR A 155 3.48 -4.89 3.51
C TYR A 155 2.43 -3.80 3.58
N THR A 156 2.79 -2.60 3.17
CA THR A 156 1.88 -1.46 3.06
C THR A 156 1.87 -0.92 1.64
N ALA A 157 0.71 -0.54 1.17
CA ALA A 157 0.53 0.15 -0.10
C ALA A 157 -0.38 1.35 0.09
N VAL A 158 0.10 2.52 -0.28
CA VAL A 158 -0.66 3.78 -0.29
C VAL A 158 -0.94 4.14 -1.74
N THR A 159 -2.20 4.23 -2.10
CA THR A 159 -2.64 4.63 -3.43
C THR A 159 -3.34 5.97 -3.36
N PHE A 160 -2.98 6.86 -4.26
CA PHE A 160 -3.67 8.12 -4.53
C PHE A 160 -4.13 8.13 -5.98
N GLU A 161 -5.36 8.53 -6.22
CA GLU A 161 -5.92 8.63 -7.56
C GLU A 161 -6.81 9.87 -7.69
N TYR A 162 -6.55 10.63 -8.74
CA TYR A 162 -7.48 11.64 -9.26
C TYR A 162 -7.78 11.30 -10.72
N SER A 163 -9.00 10.91 -10.98
CA SER A 163 -9.50 10.55 -12.32
C SER A 163 -10.69 11.42 -12.73
N GLY A 164 -10.63 12.70 -12.37
CA GLY A 164 -11.72 13.65 -12.50
C GLY A 164 -12.66 13.63 -11.28
N GLY A 165 -13.59 14.58 -11.23
CA GLY A 165 -14.55 14.71 -10.12
C GLY A 165 -14.17 15.77 -9.10
N ALA A 166 -14.89 15.78 -7.96
CA ALA A 166 -14.82 16.86 -6.97
C ALA A 166 -13.52 16.84 -6.13
N HIS A 167 -12.94 15.65 -5.89
CA HIS A 167 -11.73 15.49 -5.09
C HIS A 167 -11.02 14.17 -5.44
N PRO A 168 -9.71 14.05 -5.16
CA PRO A 168 -8.98 12.80 -5.30
C PRO A 168 -9.46 11.75 -4.29
N ASN A 169 -9.17 10.50 -4.59
CA ASN A 169 -9.29 9.38 -3.67
C ASN A 169 -7.91 8.96 -3.18
N GLN A 170 -7.83 8.48 -1.94
CA GLN A 170 -6.64 7.89 -1.36
C GLN A 170 -7.06 6.75 -0.45
N TRP A 171 -6.38 5.61 -0.61
CA TRP A 171 -6.61 4.44 0.25
C TRP A 171 -5.29 3.72 0.51
N GLU A 172 -5.31 2.93 1.57
CA GLU A 172 -4.18 2.11 1.97
C GLU A 172 -4.60 0.64 2.05
N ASN A 173 -3.68 -0.24 1.69
CA ASN A 173 -3.81 -1.68 1.86
C ASN A 173 -2.64 -2.17 2.71
N TRP A 174 -2.96 -2.86 3.80
CA TRP A 174 -2.01 -3.43 4.73
C TRP A 174 -2.11 -4.95 4.71
N LEU A 175 -0.98 -5.62 4.58
CA LEU A 175 -0.91 -7.07 4.49
C LEU A 175 0.15 -7.58 5.47
N ASN A 176 -0.11 -8.74 6.05
CA ASN A 176 0.84 -9.45 6.89
C ASN A 176 1.16 -10.79 6.25
N PHE A 177 2.42 -11.19 6.26
CA PHE A 177 2.89 -12.47 5.73
C PHE A 177 3.68 -13.23 6.78
N ASP A 178 3.48 -14.53 6.86
CA ASP A 178 4.36 -15.44 7.58
C ASP A 178 5.68 -15.59 6.80
N LYS A 179 6.79 -15.25 7.42
CA LYS A 179 8.12 -15.25 6.78
C LYS A 179 8.61 -16.64 6.37
N ASN A 180 8.11 -17.70 6.99
CA ASN A 180 8.56 -19.06 6.74
C ASN A 180 7.78 -19.74 5.61
N THR A 181 6.53 -19.30 5.38
CA THR A 181 5.62 -19.97 4.44
C THR A 181 5.17 -19.08 3.29
N GLY A 182 5.34 -17.76 3.40
CA GLY A 182 4.80 -16.76 2.47
C GLY A 182 3.27 -16.64 2.53
N LYS A 183 2.63 -17.30 3.49
CA LYS A 183 1.17 -17.23 3.66
C LYS A 183 0.76 -15.83 4.11
N ARG A 184 -0.25 -15.25 3.45
CA ARG A 184 -0.93 -14.06 3.97
C ARG A 184 -1.64 -14.42 5.27
N LEU A 185 -1.42 -13.62 6.31
CA LEU A 185 -2.07 -13.73 7.61
C LEU A 185 -3.29 -12.80 7.63
N THR A 186 -4.47 -13.39 7.77
CA THR A 186 -5.75 -12.69 7.93
C THR A 186 -6.17 -12.65 9.41
N LEU A 187 -7.21 -11.90 9.74
CA LEU A 187 -7.76 -11.89 11.11
C LEU A 187 -8.02 -13.30 11.66
N LYS A 188 -8.52 -14.22 10.82
CA LYS A 188 -8.81 -15.61 11.20
C LYS A 188 -7.57 -16.47 11.45
N ASP A 189 -6.42 -16.08 10.90
CA ASP A 189 -5.15 -16.77 11.14
C ASP A 189 -4.47 -16.28 12.42
N VAL A 190 -4.86 -15.11 12.92
CA VAL A 190 -4.21 -14.41 14.03
C VAL A 190 -5.06 -14.39 15.27
N PHE A 191 -6.37 -14.22 15.14
CA PHE A 191 -7.29 -14.04 16.26
C PHE A 191 -8.29 -15.18 16.38
N MET A 192 -8.60 -15.55 17.61
CA MET A 192 -9.57 -16.60 17.90
C MET A 192 -10.98 -16.21 17.46
N ALA A 193 -11.78 -17.17 17.03
CA ALA A 193 -13.18 -16.94 16.72
C ALA A 193 -13.92 -16.34 17.94
N GLY A 194 -14.74 -15.32 17.68
CA GLY A 194 -15.47 -14.57 18.72
C GLY A 194 -14.69 -13.44 19.37
N SER A 195 -13.43 -13.21 18.97
CA SER A 195 -12.61 -12.08 19.44
C SER A 195 -13.03 -10.72 18.84
N GLU A 196 -13.78 -10.74 17.73
CA GLU A 196 -14.17 -9.53 17.01
C GLU A 196 -14.96 -8.56 17.88
N THR A 197 -15.93 -9.07 18.65
CA THR A 197 -16.79 -8.23 19.52
C THR A 197 -16.00 -7.50 20.61
N PRO A 198 -15.20 -8.18 21.47
CA PRO A 198 -14.41 -7.48 22.46
C PRO A 198 -13.34 -6.57 21.86
N MET A 199 -12.71 -6.94 20.73
CA MET A 199 -11.71 -6.10 20.08
C MET A 199 -12.36 -4.85 19.46
N SER A 200 -13.52 -4.96 18.83
CA SER A 200 -14.27 -3.78 18.32
C SER A 200 -14.60 -2.79 19.43
N LYS A 201 -14.94 -3.29 20.64
CA LYS A 201 -15.16 -2.43 21.79
C LYS A 201 -13.89 -1.71 22.22
N MET A 202 -12.76 -2.40 22.28
CA MET A 202 -11.45 -1.79 22.60
C MET A 202 -11.06 -0.71 21.57
N LEU A 203 -11.29 -0.97 20.28
CA LEU A 203 -11.06 -0.01 19.20
C LEU A 203 -11.96 1.22 19.33
N LEU A 204 -13.22 1.03 19.69
CA LEU A 204 -14.12 2.15 19.96
C LEU A 204 -13.63 3.00 21.14
N GLU A 205 -13.28 2.37 22.26
CA GLU A 205 -12.76 3.08 23.46
C GLU A 205 -11.49 3.86 23.12
N LYS A 206 -10.62 3.29 22.27
CA LYS A 206 -9.42 3.96 21.78
C LYS A 206 -9.76 5.18 20.92
N LEU A 207 -10.69 5.03 19.96
CA LEU A 207 -11.14 6.11 19.08
C LEU A 207 -11.75 7.26 19.90
N ILE A 208 -12.63 6.97 20.86
CA ILE A 208 -13.23 7.97 21.76
C ILE A 208 -12.13 8.79 22.44
N LYS A 209 -11.17 8.10 23.07
CA LYS A 209 -10.07 8.74 23.80
C LYS A 209 -9.20 9.61 22.88
N GLU A 210 -8.87 9.12 21.69
CA GLU A 210 -8.06 9.86 20.73
C GLU A 210 -8.79 11.09 20.20
N MET A 211 -10.07 10.97 19.87
CA MET A 211 -10.86 12.11 19.38
C MET A 211 -11.13 13.14 20.46
N ALA A 212 -11.47 12.72 21.68
CA ALA A 212 -11.62 13.63 22.83
C ALA A 212 -10.33 14.45 23.06
N THR A 213 -9.17 13.81 22.96
CA THR A 213 -7.88 14.48 23.10
C THR A 213 -7.57 15.40 21.92
N LYS A 214 -7.75 14.93 20.68
CA LYS A 214 -7.46 15.68 19.46
C LYS A 214 -8.30 16.95 19.31
N LEU A 215 -9.55 16.89 19.75
CA LEU A 215 -10.50 17.99 19.66
C LEU A 215 -10.60 18.83 20.95
N ASP A 216 -9.83 18.48 21.98
CA ASP A 216 -9.91 19.08 23.33
C ASP A 216 -11.38 19.13 23.84
N ASN A 217 -12.13 18.05 23.62
CA ASN A 217 -13.54 17.93 23.95
C ASN A 217 -13.79 16.70 24.84
N SER A 218 -13.85 16.94 26.17
CA SER A 218 -14.09 15.88 27.17
C SER A 218 -15.53 15.33 27.16
N ASN A 219 -16.47 15.91 26.40
CA ASN A 219 -17.82 15.41 26.26
C ASN A 219 -17.92 14.21 25.30
N ILE A 220 -16.88 13.93 24.51
CA ILE A 220 -16.82 12.75 23.65
C ILE A 220 -16.50 11.55 24.53
N GLN A 221 -17.53 10.76 24.89
CA GLN A 221 -17.44 9.62 25.81
C GLN A 221 -18.11 8.34 25.25
N SER A 222 -18.81 8.45 24.13
CA SER A 222 -19.56 7.35 23.54
C SER A 222 -19.51 7.37 22.00
N LEU A 223 -19.97 6.29 21.37
CA LEU A 223 -20.19 6.22 19.93
C LEU A 223 -21.19 7.29 19.47
N GLU A 224 -22.25 7.52 20.27
CA GLU A 224 -23.27 8.53 19.97
C GLU A 224 -22.67 9.94 19.96
N ASP A 225 -21.76 10.24 20.90
CA ASP A 225 -21.05 11.53 20.90
C ASP A 225 -20.20 11.72 19.67
N LEU A 226 -19.47 10.67 19.23
CA LEU A 226 -18.70 10.70 17.99
C LEU A 226 -19.59 10.94 16.76
N GLN A 227 -20.80 10.38 16.74
CA GLN A 227 -21.78 10.59 15.67
C GLN A 227 -22.34 12.01 15.71
N ASN A 228 -22.70 12.52 16.89
CA ASN A 228 -23.24 13.88 17.09
C ASN A 228 -22.22 14.96 16.68
N GLU A 229 -20.93 14.71 16.92
CA GLU A 229 -19.83 15.59 16.48
C GLU A 229 -19.48 15.41 14.98
N GLY A 230 -20.18 14.52 14.25
CA GLY A 230 -19.92 14.27 12.83
C GLY A 230 -18.58 13.57 12.55
N ILE A 231 -17.97 12.97 13.57
CA ILE A 231 -16.68 12.25 13.45
C ILE A 231 -16.88 10.84 12.89
N LEU A 232 -17.98 10.19 13.29
CA LEU A 232 -18.26 8.80 12.92
C LEU A 232 -19.60 8.71 12.20
N ASN A 233 -19.61 8.03 11.04
CA ASN A 233 -20.83 7.75 10.29
C ASN A 233 -21.36 6.33 10.54
N SER A 234 -20.51 5.44 11.02
CA SER A 234 -20.87 4.05 11.29
C SER A 234 -21.72 3.92 12.55
N THR A 235 -22.70 3.03 12.52
CA THR A 235 -23.52 2.68 13.69
C THR A 235 -22.83 1.70 14.64
N ASN A 236 -21.76 1.03 14.16
CA ASN A 236 -20.99 0.06 14.93
C ASN A 236 -19.51 0.12 14.54
N MET A 237 -18.64 -0.06 15.53
CA MET A 237 -17.23 -0.36 15.26
C MET A 237 -17.07 -1.85 14.90
N TYR A 238 -16.09 -2.13 14.07
CA TYR A 238 -15.69 -3.49 13.68
C TYR A 238 -14.16 -3.60 13.65
N VAL A 239 -13.64 -4.81 13.66
CA VAL A 239 -12.19 -5.05 13.45
C VAL A 239 -11.95 -5.12 11.93
N PRO A 240 -11.20 -4.19 11.33
CA PRO A 240 -11.00 -4.18 9.89
C PRO A 240 -10.01 -5.27 9.46
N ASP A 241 -10.21 -5.84 8.26
CA ASP A 241 -9.25 -6.76 7.64
C ASP A 241 -7.93 -6.06 7.24
N ASN A 242 -7.92 -4.75 7.28
CA ASN A 242 -6.79 -3.89 6.97
C ASN A 242 -6.01 -3.60 8.27
N PHE A 243 -5.07 -4.47 8.61
CA PHE A 243 -4.31 -4.40 9.86
C PHE A 243 -2.85 -4.81 9.68
N LEU A 244 -2.00 -4.38 10.60
CA LEU A 244 -0.60 -4.81 10.71
C LEU A 244 -0.30 -5.44 12.06
N LEU A 245 0.51 -6.47 12.03
CA LEU A 245 1.15 -7.06 13.20
C LEU A 245 2.53 -6.40 13.36
N GLU A 246 2.58 -5.27 14.06
CA GLU A 246 3.82 -4.56 14.33
C GLU A 246 4.60 -5.23 15.48
N LYS A 247 5.78 -4.72 15.83
CA LYS A 247 6.64 -5.38 16.84
C LYS A 247 5.98 -5.55 18.19
N ASN A 248 5.22 -4.56 18.67
CA ASN A 248 4.68 -4.50 20.02
C ASN A 248 3.15 -4.41 20.09
N GLU A 249 2.50 -4.19 18.97
CA GLU A 249 1.06 -3.94 18.88
C GLU A 249 0.49 -4.41 17.56
N ALA A 250 -0.83 -4.56 17.50
CA ALA A 250 -1.57 -4.69 16.25
C ALA A 250 -2.22 -3.34 15.93
N SER A 251 -1.96 -2.83 14.74
CA SER A 251 -2.52 -1.57 14.22
C SER A 251 -3.61 -1.88 13.21
N PHE A 252 -4.73 -1.19 13.33
CA PHE A 252 -5.94 -1.37 12.54
C PHE A 252 -6.26 -0.10 11.76
N LEU A 253 -6.43 -0.21 10.46
CA LEU A 253 -6.62 0.91 9.57
C LEU A 253 -8.04 0.92 9.00
N TYR A 254 -8.67 2.07 9.12
CA TYR A 254 -9.91 2.42 8.45
C TYR A 254 -9.61 3.48 7.40
N ASN A 255 -9.86 3.16 6.14
CA ASN A 255 -9.73 4.12 5.06
C ASN A 255 -10.81 5.20 5.14
N LYS A 256 -10.64 6.24 4.37
CA LYS A 256 -11.68 7.28 4.21
C LYS A 256 -13.00 6.61 3.83
N TYR A 257 -14.09 7.04 4.45
CA TYR A 257 -15.43 6.49 4.30
C TYR A 257 -15.71 5.12 4.95
N ASP A 258 -14.72 4.40 5.47
CA ASP A 258 -14.97 3.11 6.13
C ASP A 258 -15.87 3.27 7.35
N ILE A 259 -15.55 4.24 8.22
CA ILE A 259 -16.31 4.52 9.45
C ILE A 259 -16.59 6.02 9.65
N ALA A 260 -15.95 6.91 8.91
CA ALA A 260 -15.95 8.35 9.10
C ALA A 260 -16.07 9.09 7.76
N PRO A 261 -16.51 10.39 7.77
CA PRO A 261 -16.52 11.23 6.57
C PRO A 261 -15.11 11.41 5.99
N TYR A 262 -15.04 11.71 4.69
CA TYR A 262 -13.79 11.97 3.96
C TYR A 262 -12.85 12.96 4.67
N ALA A 263 -13.42 14.01 5.27
CA ALA A 263 -12.67 15.06 5.96
C ALA A 263 -11.88 14.57 7.17
N MET A 264 -12.27 13.44 7.78
CA MET A 264 -11.56 12.83 8.90
C MET A 264 -10.26 12.15 8.47
N GLY A 265 -10.12 11.85 7.18
CA GLY A 265 -8.98 11.13 6.65
C GLY A 265 -8.99 9.65 6.99
N THR A 266 -7.80 9.04 6.92
CA THR A 266 -7.55 7.67 7.37
C THR A 266 -7.45 7.63 8.90
N ILE A 267 -8.08 6.63 9.54
CA ILE A 267 -8.03 6.43 10.99
C ILE A 267 -7.23 5.16 11.27
N VAL A 268 -6.21 5.27 12.11
CA VAL A 268 -5.37 4.14 12.55
C VAL A 268 -5.49 4.02 14.07
N LEU A 269 -5.86 2.84 14.55
CA LEU A 269 -5.99 2.54 15.97
C LEU A 269 -5.10 1.35 16.32
N SER A 270 -4.26 1.49 17.34
CA SER A 270 -3.33 0.45 17.75
C SER A 270 -3.72 -0.15 19.10
N LEU A 271 -3.66 -1.48 19.21
CA LEU A 271 -3.86 -2.23 20.45
C LEU A 271 -2.56 -2.96 20.81
N PRO A 272 -1.94 -2.64 21.97
CA PRO A 272 -0.79 -3.36 22.47
C PRO A 272 -1.06 -4.86 22.64
N TYR A 273 -0.09 -5.72 22.32
CA TYR A 273 -0.26 -7.17 22.48
C TYR A 273 -0.62 -7.57 23.91
N ALA A 274 -0.10 -6.88 24.93
CA ALA A 274 -0.45 -7.12 26.32
C ALA A 274 -1.97 -7.03 26.61
N GLU A 275 -2.72 -6.26 25.83
CA GLU A 275 -4.17 -6.10 25.99
C GLU A 275 -4.97 -7.14 25.19
N ILE A 276 -4.43 -7.61 24.08
CA ILE A 276 -5.14 -8.48 23.12
C ILE A 276 -4.59 -9.91 23.03
N GLU A 277 -3.50 -10.26 23.73
CA GLU A 277 -2.87 -11.57 23.68
C GLU A 277 -3.86 -12.71 23.97
N LYS A 278 -4.78 -12.51 24.91
CA LYS A 278 -5.85 -13.46 25.26
C LYS A 278 -6.83 -13.76 24.11
N TYR A 279 -6.82 -12.95 23.05
CA TYR A 279 -7.63 -13.13 21.84
C TYR A 279 -6.82 -13.69 20.67
N MET A 280 -5.50 -13.77 20.81
CA MET A 280 -4.62 -14.26 19.74
C MET A 280 -4.53 -15.79 19.76
N ILE A 281 -4.40 -16.35 18.56
CA ILE A 281 -4.11 -17.77 18.38
C ILE A 281 -2.65 -17.99 18.78
N HIS A 282 -2.41 -18.78 19.83
CA HIS A 282 -1.07 -19.18 20.21
C HIS A 282 -0.53 -20.15 19.14
N GLN A 283 0.50 -19.75 18.43
CA GLN A 283 1.24 -20.69 17.60
C GLN A 283 1.98 -21.65 18.55
N THR A 284 1.49 -22.88 18.68
CA THR A 284 2.29 -23.95 19.29
C THR A 284 3.46 -24.20 18.34
N ASN A 285 4.65 -23.80 18.76
CA ASN A 285 5.90 -24.22 18.10
C ASN A 285 5.94 -25.75 18.12
N ASN A 286 5.58 -26.39 17.01
CA ASN A 286 5.83 -27.81 16.77
C ASN A 286 7.18 -27.97 16.10
#